data_2e0e9931b91d8755ff7695e25c13ab4d
#
_entry.id   2e0e9931b91d8755ff7695e25c13ab4d
#
_cell.length_a   1.000
_cell.length_b   1.000
_cell.length_c   1.000
_cell.angle_alpha   90.00
_cell.angle_beta   90.00
_cell.angle_gamma   90.00
#
_symmetry.space_group_name_H-M   'P 1'
#
loop_
_entity.id
_entity.type
_entity.pdbx_description
1 polymer ?
#
loop_
_entity_poly.entity_id
_entity_poly.type
_entity_poly.pdbx_seq_one_letter_code
_entity_poly.pdbx_strand_id
1 'polypeptide(L)'
;MIPESMRTRVAALSARMRRAASKEALAAVIAEEVATYTLHDLLDLRASVERDLRHVPPHYRAKLQPRMMEHLFGTHHIIMRGHRRGRFDGLHGHPGEKLAEFCDMLLDLPEKEDERDLRLVFLYYLIAAFTIFVCELPGHPVGTPFPGGFIVEERNGTYYCPVREKEDDVETSICPYCLAEQSELPGDETL
;
A
#
# COMPACT_ATOMS: atom_id res chain seq x y z
N MET A 1 -0.18 15.42 -17.68
CA MET A 1 -1.03 16.25 -16.74
C MET A 1 -2.13 15.38 -16.20
N ILE A 2 -2.29 15.24 -14.88
CA ILE A 2 -3.40 14.46 -14.28
C ILE A 2 -4.72 15.11 -14.71
N PRO A 3 -5.69 14.35 -15.22
CA PRO A 3 -7.02 14.89 -15.53
C PRO A 3 -7.64 15.59 -14.34
N GLU A 4 -8.32 16.71 -14.56
CA GLU A 4 -8.91 17.53 -13.47
C GLU A 4 -9.83 16.70 -12.57
N SER A 5 -10.61 15.81 -13.15
CA SER A 5 -11.51 14.90 -12.42
C SER A 5 -10.75 14.02 -11.41
N MET A 6 -9.60 13.48 -11.79
CA MET A 6 -8.80 12.61 -10.92
C MET A 6 -8.09 13.40 -9.82
N ARG A 7 -7.54 14.58 -10.13
CA ARG A 7 -6.95 15.50 -9.14
C ARG A 7 -7.96 15.92 -8.09
N THR A 8 -9.13 16.34 -8.52
CA THR A 8 -10.22 16.75 -7.62
C THR A 8 -10.62 15.59 -6.69
N ARG A 9 -10.71 14.38 -7.24
CA ARG A 9 -11.05 13.17 -6.50
C ARG A 9 -10.00 12.82 -5.45
N VAL A 10 -8.72 12.82 -5.83
CA VAL A 10 -7.60 12.56 -4.90
C VAL A 10 -7.58 13.60 -3.79
N ALA A 11 -7.71 14.90 -4.12
CA ALA A 11 -7.71 15.97 -3.14
C ALA A 11 -8.89 15.86 -2.15
N ALA A 12 -10.09 15.57 -2.65
CA ALA A 12 -11.26 15.39 -1.81
C ALA A 12 -11.10 14.19 -0.86
N LEU A 13 -10.56 13.07 -1.36
CA LEU A 13 -10.35 11.88 -0.54
C LEU A 13 -9.23 12.10 0.49
N SER A 14 -8.09 12.66 0.10
CA SER A 14 -6.99 13.00 1.01
C SER A 14 -7.47 13.89 2.16
N ALA A 15 -8.31 14.89 1.86
CA ALA A 15 -8.90 15.75 2.88
C ALA A 15 -9.87 15.01 3.82
N ARG A 16 -10.60 13.99 3.32
CA ARG A 16 -11.46 13.14 4.14
C ARG A 16 -10.64 12.19 5.02
N MET A 17 -9.64 11.53 4.46
CA MET A 17 -8.74 10.63 5.18
C MET A 17 -8.03 11.36 6.32
N ARG A 18 -7.49 12.55 6.06
CA ARG A 18 -6.80 13.40 7.05
C ARG A 18 -7.69 13.79 8.24
N ARG A 19 -8.99 13.90 8.05
CA ARG A 19 -9.96 14.22 9.11
C ARG A 19 -10.49 13.01 9.86
N ALA A 20 -10.09 11.80 9.48
CA ALA A 20 -10.53 10.58 10.15
C ALA A 20 -9.99 10.54 11.59
N ALA A 21 -10.89 10.61 12.57
CA ALA A 21 -10.54 10.64 13.98
C ALA A 21 -10.21 9.23 14.56
N SER A 22 -10.52 8.18 13.82
CA SER A 22 -10.27 6.79 14.23
C SER A 22 -9.93 5.91 13.02
N LYS A 23 -9.32 4.76 13.28
CA LYS A 23 -9.06 3.74 12.24
C LYS A 23 -10.34 3.26 11.57
N GLU A 24 -11.43 3.12 12.33
CA GLU A 24 -12.73 2.74 11.76
C GLU A 24 -13.25 3.81 10.79
N ALA A 25 -13.16 5.10 11.17
CA ALA A 25 -13.54 6.21 10.29
C ALA A 25 -12.67 6.25 9.02
N LEU A 26 -11.36 6.04 9.15
CA LEU A 26 -10.46 5.96 8.01
C LEU A 26 -10.79 4.77 7.11
N ALA A 27 -11.04 3.59 7.70
CA ALA A 27 -11.45 2.40 6.97
C ALA A 27 -12.73 2.61 6.15
N ALA A 28 -13.71 3.29 6.73
CA ALA A 28 -14.96 3.63 6.04
C ALA A 28 -14.71 4.57 4.85
N VAL A 29 -13.90 5.61 5.03
CA VAL A 29 -13.53 6.55 3.97
C VAL A 29 -12.82 5.85 2.81
N ILE A 30 -11.84 4.99 3.12
CA ILE A 30 -11.10 4.21 2.11
C ILE A 30 -12.06 3.25 1.39
N ALA A 31 -12.91 2.57 2.14
CA ALA A 31 -13.81 1.55 1.60
C ALA A 31 -14.86 2.13 0.64
N GLU A 32 -15.39 3.31 0.92
CA GLU A 32 -16.30 4.02 0.00
C GLU A 32 -15.62 4.30 -1.35
N GLU A 33 -14.36 4.71 -1.32
CA GLU A 33 -13.59 4.97 -2.54
C GLU A 33 -13.25 3.67 -3.27
N VAL A 34 -12.75 2.66 -2.56
CA VAL A 34 -12.42 1.35 -3.14
C VAL A 34 -13.64 0.67 -3.76
N ALA A 35 -14.84 0.87 -3.20
CA ALA A 35 -16.09 0.32 -3.74
C ALA A 35 -16.48 0.90 -5.13
N THR A 36 -15.85 1.98 -5.56
CA THR A 36 -16.05 2.55 -6.90
C THR A 36 -15.26 1.81 -7.99
N TYR A 37 -14.32 0.94 -7.60
CA TYR A 37 -13.52 0.15 -8.53
C TYR A 37 -14.25 -1.12 -8.94
N THR A 38 -14.19 -1.43 -10.22
CA THR A 38 -14.87 -2.57 -10.83
C THR A 38 -13.97 -3.81 -10.83
N LEU A 39 -14.56 -4.97 -11.15
CA LEU A 39 -13.77 -6.18 -11.41
C LEU A 39 -12.74 -5.97 -12.54
N HIS A 40 -13.07 -5.13 -13.51
CA HIS A 40 -12.17 -4.82 -14.63
C HIS A 40 -10.94 -4.05 -14.13
N ASP A 41 -11.13 -3.05 -13.27
CA ASP A 41 -10.02 -2.33 -12.64
C ASP A 41 -9.10 -3.28 -11.84
N LEU A 42 -9.67 -4.28 -11.16
CA LEU A 42 -8.89 -5.28 -10.43
C LEU A 42 -8.09 -6.22 -11.34
N LEU A 43 -8.66 -6.62 -12.47
CA LEU A 43 -7.95 -7.41 -13.49
C LEU A 43 -6.82 -6.61 -14.11
N ASP A 44 -7.00 -5.32 -14.33
CA ASP A 44 -5.97 -4.43 -14.83
C ASP A 44 -4.85 -4.20 -13.81
N LEU A 45 -5.21 -4.01 -12.54
CA LEU A 45 -4.22 -3.92 -11.45
C LEU A 45 -3.36 -5.19 -11.41
N ARG A 46 -3.99 -6.36 -11.50
CA ARG A 46 -3.27 -7.63 -11.59
C ARG A 46 -2.31 -7.65 -12.79
N ALA A 47 -2.80 -7.30 -13.97
CA ALA A 47 -2.00 -7.29 -15.18
C ALA A 47 -0.84 -6.28 -15.11
N SER A 48 -1.03 -5.13 -14.44
CA SER A 48 0.03 -4.16 -14.19
C SER A 48 1.12 -4.75 -13.30
N VAL A 49 0.76 -5.32 -12.15
CA VAL A 49 1.72 -5.98 -11.24
C VAL A 49 2.47 -7.12 -11.95
N GLU A 50 1.79 -7.95 -12.74
CA GLU A 50 2.43 -9.02 -13.51
C GLU A 50 3.41 -8.46 -14.56
N ARG A 51 3.10 -7.33 -15.15
CA ARG A 51 3.96 -6.62 -16.11
C ARG A 51 5.22 -6.07 -15.44
N ASP A 52 5.07 -5.42 -14.31
CA ASP A 52 6.18 -4.84 -13.55
C ASP A 52 7.15 -5.92 -13.04
N LEU A 53 6.62 -7.08 -12.69
CA LEU A 53 7.42 -8.23 -12.26
C LEU A 53 8.13 -8.98 -13.40
N ARG A 54 7.92 -8.63 -14.68
CA ARG A 54 8.59 -9.33 -15.81
C ARG A 54 10.10 -9.18 -15.78
N HIS A 55 10.59 -8.06 -15.25
CA HIS A 55 12.02 -7.77 -15.14
C HIS A 55 12.69 -8.46 -13.94
N VAL A 56 11.89 -9.03 -13.05
CA VAL A 56 12.38 -9.77 -11.88
C VAL A 56 12.82 -11.18 -12.31
N PRO A 57 13.99 -11.68 -11.84
CA PRO A 57 14.47 -13.04 -12.16
C PRO A 57 13.41 -14.11 -11.88
N PRO A 58 13.23 -15.11 -12.78
CA PRO A 58 12.12 -16.06 -12.71
C PRO A 58 11.97 -16.80 -11.37
N HIS A 59 13.08 -17.25 -10.79
CA HIS A 59 13.07 -17.96 -9.50
C HIS A 59 12.62 -17.08 -8.33
N TYR A 60 12.90 -15.80 -8.41
CA TYR A 60 12.50 -14.79 -7.43
C TYR A 60 11.03 -14.38 -7.65
N ARG A 61 10.66 -14.08 -8.91
CA ARG A 61 9.28 -13.75 -9.30
C ARG A 61 8.29 -14.83 -8.87
N ALA A 62 8.64 -16.11 -9.02
CA ALA A 62 7.80 -17.24 -8.62
C ALA A 62 7.42 -17.21 -7.12
N LYS A 63 8.25 -16.60 -6.28
CA LYS A 63 7.98 -16.44 -4.85
C LYS A 63 7.28 -15.12 -4.51
N LEU A 64 7.65 -14.05 -5.21
CA LEU A 64 7.17 -12.69 -4.95
C LEU A 64 5.73 -12.48 -5.45
N GLN A 65 5.45 -12.87 -6.70
CA GLN A 65 4.17 -12.62 -7.34
C GLN A 65 2.96 -13.17 -6.56
N PRO A 66 2.94 -14.44 -6.09
CA PRO A 66 1.82 -14.94 -5.30
C PRO A 66 1.56 -14.14 -4.03
N ARG A 67 2.62 -13.71 -3.32
CA ARG A 67 2.50 -12.92 -2.10
C ARG A 67 1.95 -11.52 -2.36
N MET A 68 2.41 -10.86 -3.40
CA MET A 68 1.87 -9.56 -3.79
C MET A 68 0.39 -9.66 -4.16
N MET A 69 0.01 -10.69 -4.92
CA MET A 69 -1.39 -10.93 -5.31
C MET A 69 -2.27 -11.23 -4.09
N GLU A 70 -1.80 -12.11 -3.20
CA GLU A 70 -2.51 -12.43 -1.95
C GLU A 70 -2.70 -11.18 -1.08
N HIS A 71 -1.67 -10.37 -0.95
CA HIS A 71 -1.73 -9.13 -0.19
C HIS A 71 -2.73 -8.13 -0.78
N LEU A 72 -2.60 -7.81 -2.06
CA LEU A 72 -3.46 -6.82 -2.73
C LEU A 72 -4.93 -7.26 -2.73
N PHE A 73 -5.21 -8.48 -3.18
CA PHE A 73 -6.59 -8.96 -3.29
C PHE A 73 -7.18 -9.38 -1.95
N GLY A 74 -6.36 -9.90 -1.03
CA GLY A 74 -6.77 -10.20 0.33
C GLY A 74 -7.18 -8.94 1.08
N THR A 75 -6.37 -7.89 1.03
CA THR A 75 -6.69 -6.59 1.64
C THR A 75 -7.92 -5.96 0.99
N HIS A 76 -8.00 -5.94 -0.35
CA HIS A 76 -9.20 -5.49 -1.05
C HIS A 76 -10.46 -6.25 -0.58
N HIS A 77 -10.38 -7.58 -0.43
CA HIS A 77 -11.50 -8.38 0.07
C HIS A 77 -11.92 -7.98 1.49
N ILE A 78 -10.95 -7.71 2.37
CA ILE A 78 -11.22 -7.23 3.76
C ILE A 78 -11.94 -5.88 3.71
N ILE A 79 -11.46 -4.93 2.92
CA ILE A 79 -12.08 -3.61 2.73
C ILE A 79 -13.53 -3.77 2.26
N MET A 80 -13.75 -4.54 1.21
CA MET A 80 -15.09 -4.72 0.62
C MET A 80 -16.04 -5.49 1.53
N ARG A 81 -15.52 -6.40 2.37
CA ARG A 81 -16.31 -7.07 3.38
C ARG A 81 -16.79 -6.12 4.47
N GLY A 82 -15.90 -5.24 4.96
CA GLY A 82 -16.24 -4.19 5.92
C GLY A 82 -17.26 -3.21 5.34
N HIS A 83 -17.03 -2.75 4.11
CA HIS A 83 -17.94 -1.87 3.38
C HIS A 83 -19.37 -2.45 3.28
N ARG A 84 -19.50 -3.71 2.83
CA ARG A 84 -20.81 -4.38 2.73
C ARG A 84 -21.52 -4.58 4.06
N ARG A 85 -20.76 -4.71 5.17
CA ARG A 85 -21.30 -4.82 6.52
C ARG A 85 -21.63 -3.46 7.15
N GLY A 86 -21.18 -2.37 6.54
CA GLY A 86 -21.30 -1.02 7.09
C GLY A 86 -20.51 -0.80 8.37
N ARG A 87 -19.53 -1.67 8.67
CA ARG A 87 -18.69 -1.58 9.87
C ARG A 87 -17.38 -2.34 9.72
N PHE A 88 -16.39 -1.88 10.48
CA PHE A 88 -15.08 -2.51 10.60
C PHE A 88 -14.86 -2.91 12.06
N ASP A 89 -15.12 -4.18 12.38
CA ASP A 89 -15.02 -4.71 13.74
C ASP A 89 -13.55 -4.76 14.21
N GLY A 90 -13.31 -4.42 15.48
CA GLY A 90 -12.00 -4.56 16.13
C GLY A 90 -10.97 -3.46 15.81
N LEU A 91 -11.35 -2.43 15.04
CA LEU A 91 -10.48 -1.31 14.74
C LEU A 91 -10.62 -0.22 15.83
N HIS A 92 -9.57 -0.06 16.62
CA HIS A 92 -9.53 0.91 17.71
C HIS A 92 -8.34 1.86 17.55
N GLY A 93 -8.46 3.06 18.13
CA GLY A 93 -7.39 4.05 18.17
C GLY A 93 -7.32 4.96 16.96
N HIS A 94 -6.30 5.83 16.99
CA HIS A 94 -6.02 6.81 15.95
C HIS A 94 -5.21 6.19 14.81
N PRO A 95 -5.36 6.62 13.55
CA PRO A 95 -4.62 6.10 12.41
C PRO A 95 -3.10 6.35 12.44
N GLY A 96 -2.62 7.19 13.35
CA GLY A 96 -1.21 7.56 13.46
C GLY A 96 -0.90 8.93 12.84
N GLU A 97 0.24 9.50 13.24
CA GLU A 97 0.64 10.87 12.87
C GLU A 97 1.05 10.98 11.40
N LYS A 98 1.66 9.95 10.85
CA LYS A 98 2.14 9.92 9.45
C LYS A 98 1.04 9.88 8.40
N LEU A 99 -0.23 9.71 8.79
CA LEU A 99 -1.35 9.73 7.84
C LEU A 99 -1.46 11.08 7.10
N ALA A 100 -1.16 12.19 7.79
CA ALA A 100 -1.22 13.51 7.16
C ALA A 100 -0.18 13.66 6.04
N GLU A 101 1.05 13.23 6.29
CA GLU A 101 2.14 13.23 5.31
C GLU A 101 1.85 12.28 4.14
N PHE A 102 1.30 11.11 4.43
CA PHE A 102 0.84 10.18 3.38
C PHE A 102 -0.23 10.81 2.48
N CYS A 103 -1.18 11.55 3.07
CA CYS A 103 -2.19 12.27 2.29
C CYS A 103 -1.59 13.39 1.44
N ASP A 104 -0.51 14.05 1.89
CA ASP A 104 0.23 15.03 1.08
C ASP A 104 0.92 14.32 -0.10
N MET A 105 1.61 13.21 0.13
CA MET A 105 2.22 12.41 -0.95
C MET A 105 1.20 11.98 -2.01
N LEU A 106 -0.05 11.68 -1.64
CA LEU A 106 -1.09 11.36 -2.63
C LEU A 106 -1.42 12.54 -3.55
N LEU A 107 -1.25 13.79 -3.10
CA LEU A 107 -1.47 14.97 -3.92
C LEU A 107 -0.34 15.19 -4.94
N ASP A 108 0.84 14.67 -4.63
CA ASP A 108 2.06 14.77 -5.45
C ASP A 108 2.26 13.55 -6.37
N LEU A 109 1.22 12.69 -6.50
CA LEU A 109 1.30 11.55 -7.40
C LEU A 109 1.72 11.97 -8.81
N PRO A 110 2.68 11.25 -9.43
CA PRO A 110 3.25 11.61 -10.70
C PRO A 110 2.18 11.68 -11.80
N GLU A 111 2.37 12.61 -12.72
CA GLU A 111 1.53 12.72 -13.90
C GLU A 111 1.70 11.44 -14.74
N LYS A 112 0.59 10.78 -14.99
CA LYS A 112 0.51 9.65 -15.92
C LYS A 112 -0.22 10.09 -17.18
N GLU A 113 0.19 9.59 -18.32
CA GLU A 113 -0.44 9.92 -19.59
C GLU A 113 -1.82 9.28 -19.71
N ASP A 114 -2.03 8.12 -19.06
CA ASP A 114 -3.29 7.40 -19.06
C ASP A 114 -4.01 7.54 -17.69
N GLU A 115 -5.24 8.05 -17.73
CA GLU A 115 -6.14 8.18 -16.57
C GLU A 115 -6.38 6.82 -15.89
N ARG A 116 -6.41 5.74 -16.68
CA ARG A 116 -6.59 4.37 -16.18
C ARG A 116 -5.40 3.93 -15.33
N ASP A 117 -4.17 4.20 -15.77
CA ASP A 117 -2.97 3.88 -15.01
C ASP A 117 -2.93 4.63 -13.69
N LEU A 118 -3.30 5.92 -13.70
CA LEU A 118 -3.45 6.71 -12.47
C LEU A 118 -4.46 6.13 -11.51
N ARG A 119 -5.61 5.70 -12.04
CA ARG A 119 -6.67 5.10 -11.25
C ARG A 119 -6.20 3.81 -10.58
N LEU A 120 -5.40 2.98 -11.27
CA LEU A 120 -4.83 1.75 -10.71
C LEU A 120 -3.76 2.05 -9.65
N VAL A 121 -2.88 3.01 -9.92
CA VAL A 121 -1.88 3.49 -8.95
C VAL A 121 -2.57 4.01 -7.68
N PHE A 122 -3.65 4.77 -7.85
CA PHE A 122 -4.40 5.27 -6.71
C PHE A 122 -5.05 4.15 -5.89
N LEU A 123 -5.63 3.15 -6.54
CA LEU A 123 -6.15 1.95 -5.86
C LEU A 123 -5.05 1.24 -5.05
N TYR A 124 -3.85 1.11 -5.61
CA TYR A 124 -2.71 0.55 -4.88
C TYR A 124 -2.42 1.33 -3.59
N TYR A 125 -2.37 2.67 -3.65
CA TYR A 125 -2.13 3.49 -2.47
C TYR A 125 -3.26 3.42 -1.44
N LEU A 126 -4.51 3.26 -1.86
CA LEU A 126 -5.63 3.07 -0.93
C LEU A 126 -5.52 1.73 -0.18
N ILE A 127 -5.10 0.66 -0.87
CA ILE A 127 -4.82 -0.63 -0.26
C ILE A 127 -3.64 -0.52 0.71
N ALA A 128 -2.57 0.18 0.32
CA ALA A 128 -1.43 0.44 1.18
C ALA A 128 -1.81 1.25 2.43
N ALA A 129 -2.61 2.32 2.27
CA ALA A 129 -3.09 3.12 3.39
C ALA A 129 -3.93 2.28 4.37
N PHE A 130 -4.81 1.43 3.86
CA PHE A 130 -5.60 0.53 4.70
C PHE A 130 -4.71 -0.46 5.46
N THR A 131 -3.71 -1.02 4.79
CA THR A 131 -2.75 -1.95 5.41
C THR A 131 -1.96 -1.28 6.53
N ILE A 132 -1.39 -0.11 6.26
CA ILE A 132 -0.47 0.58 7.18
C ILE A 132 -1.24 1.27 8.33
N PHE A 133 -2.24 2.08 8.01
CA PHE A 133 -2.88 2.97 8.98
C PHE A 133 -4.13 2.39 9.66
N VAL A 134 -4.74 1.36 9.07
CA VAL A 134 -5.93 0.71 9.63
C VAL A 134 -5.56 -0.61 10.28
N CYS A 135 -4.87 -1.50 9.54
CA CYS A 135 -4.50 -2.82 10.04
C CYS A 135 -3.22 -2.82 10.88
N GLU A 136 -2.41 -1.76 10.85
CA GLU A 136 -1.08 -1.70 11.48
C GLU A 136 -0.18 -2.85 11.04
N LEU A 137 -0.15 -3.09 9.74
CA LEU A 137 0.69 -4.10 9.11
C LEU A 137 1.72 -3.44 8.19
N PRO A 138 2.87 -4.08 7.96
CA PRO A 138 3.87 -3.55 7.05
C PRO A 138 3.35 -3.52 5.61
N GLY A 139 3.80 -2.54 4.83
CA GLY A 139 3.40 -2.39 3.43
C GLY A 139 3.76 -3.60 2.56
N HIS A 140 4.85 -4.30 2.88
CA HIS A 140 5.15 -5.62 2.36
C HIS A 140 4.83 -6.67 3.43
N PRO A 141 4.00 -7.67 3.13
CA PRO A 141 3.63 -8.69 4.12
C PRO A 141 4.83 -9.53 4.57
N VAL A 142 4.76 -10.05 5.79
CA VAL A 142 5.78 -10.96 6.35
C VAL A 142 6.06 -12.12 5.39
N GLY A 143 7.33 -12.42 5.18
CA GLY A 143 7.82 -13.41 4.23
C GLY A 143 7.90 -12.92 2.79
N THR A 144 7.65 -11.63 2.49
CA THR A 144 7.95 -11.05 1.18
C THR A 144 9.44 -11.19 0.91
N PRO A 145 9.85 -11.85 -0.18
CA PRO A 145 11.25 -12.06 -0.49
C PRO A 145 11.87 -10.82 -1.12
N PHE A 146 13.18 -10.63 -0.88
CA PHE A 146 14.01 -9.60 -1.50
C PHE A 146 15.31 -10.22 -2.05
N PRO A 147 15.99 -9.55 -2.98
CA PRO A 147 17.30 -10.02 -3.49
C PRO A 147 18.27 -10.32 -2.35
N GLY A 148 19.13 -11.32 -2.54
CA GLY A 148 20.06 -11.77 -1.50
C GLY A 148 19.48 -12.79 -0.52
N GLY A 149 18.21 -13.20 -0.69
CA GLY A 149 17.56 -14.18 0.18
C GLY A 149 16.91 -13.57 1.42
N PHE A 150 16.87 -12.26 1.51
CA PHE A 150 16.22 -11.54 2.60
C PHE A 150 14.70 -11.61 2.48
N ILE A 151 14.02 -11.49 3.61
CA ILE A 151 12.56 -11.46 3.68
C ILE A 151 12.09 -10.40 4.67
N VAL A 152 10.85 -9.96 4.56
CA VAL A 152 10.19 -9.23 5.66
C VAL A 152 9.93 -10.21 6.80
N GLU A 153 10.32 -9.85 8.00
CA GLU A 153 10.20 -10.68 9.19
C GLU A 153 9.36 -10.01 10.27
N GLU A 154 8.78 -10.82 11.13
CA GLU A 154 8.21 -10.39 12.41
C GLU A 154 9.00 -11.04 13.53
N ARG A 155 9.46 -10.23 14.49
CA ARG A 155 10.18 -10.68 15.67
C ARG A 155 9.60 -10.00 16.90
N ASN A 156 8.97 -10.76 17.77
CA ASN A 156 8.36 -10.24 19.02
C ASN A 156 7.36 -9.07 18.82
N GLY A 157 6.58 -9.11 17.74
CA GLY A 157 5.60 -8.07 17.40
C GLY A 157 6.18 -6.85 16.67
N THR A 158 7.47 -6.83 16.37
CA THR A 158 8.12 -5.81 15.54
C THR A 158 8.38 -6.37 14.14
N TYR A 159 8.05 -5.59 13.12
CA TYR A 159 8.29 -5.95 11.73
C TYR A 159 9.63 -5.39 11.25
N TYR A 160 10.37 -6.18 10.47
CA TYR A 160 11.66 -5.82 9.91
C TYR A 160 11.65 -5.99 8.39
N CYS A 161 12.12 -4.96 7.67
CA CYS A 161 12.15 -4.96 6.21
C CYS A 161 13.56 -4.60 5.70
N PRO A 162 14.14 -5.37 4.77
CA PRO A 162 15.50 -5.15 4.28
C PRO A 162 15.67 -3.92 3.39
N VAL A 163 14.57 -3.31 2.94
CA VAL A 163 14.59 -2.15 2.04
C VAL A 163 13.94 -0.91 2.65
N ARG A 164 13.63 -0.93 3.95
CA ARG A 164 12.85 0.11 4.62
C ARG A 164 13.46 1.52 4.41
N GLU A 165 14.76 1.66 4.64
CA GLU A 165 15.48 2.93 4.52
C GLU A 165 16.03 3.19 3.10
N LYS A 166 16.05 2.16 2.24
CA LYS A 166 16.59 2.29 0.87
C LYS A 166 15.64 3.00 -0.10
N GLU A 167 14.38 3.13 0.28
CA GLU A 167 13.31 3.72 -0.52
C GLU A 167 12.82 5.06 0.07
N ASP A 168 13.50 5.58 1.10
CA ASP A 168 13.10 6.85 1.75
C ASP A 168 13.26 8.06 0.81
N ASP A 169 14.19 7.99 -0.16
CA ASP A 169 14.42 9.05 -1.15
C ASP A 169 13.50 8.97 -2.37
N VAL A 170 12.63 7.98 -2.45
CA VAL A 170 11.66 7.84 -3.55
C VAL A 170 10.38 8.58 -3.21
N GLU A 171 10.11 9.68 -3.93
CA GLU A 171 8.98 10.61 -3.65
C GLU A 171 7.61 9.94 -3.49
N THR A 172 7.39 8.82 -4.17
CA THR A 172 6.12 8.09 -4.15
C THR A 172 6.19 6.77 -3.39
N SER A 173 7.26 6.55 -2.63
CA SER A 173 7.41 5.35 -1.82
C SER A 173 6.44 5.33 -0.63
N ILE A 174 5.89 4.14 -0.33
CA ILE A 174 5.12 3.93 0.90
C ILE A 174 6.02 3.63 2.10
N CYS A 175 7.32 3.41 1.86
CA CYS A 175 8.28 3.04 2.89
C CYS A 175 8.38 4.07 4.04
N PRO A 176 8.41 5.39 3.82
CA PRO A 176 8.45 6.38 4.90
C PRO A 176 7.30 6.26 5.91
N TYR A 177 6.16 5.72 5.47
CA TYR A 177 4.93 5.56 6.26
C TYR A 177 4.79 4.17 6.88
N CYS A 178 5.58 3.20 6.39
CA CYS A 178 5.55 1.81 6.84
C CYS A 178 6.06 1.71 8.29
N LEU A 179 5.41 0.85 9.09
CA LEU A 179 5.80 0.62 10.48
C LEU A 179 6.92 -0.42 10.65
N ALA A 180 7.40 -1.04 9.56
CA ALA A 180 8.56 -1.90 9.63
C ALA A 180 9.83 -1.09 9.92
N GLU A 181 10.73 -1.67 10.71
CA GLU A 181 12.07 -1.16 10.95
C GLU A 181 13.04 -1.72 9.89
N GLN A 182 14.16 -1.02 9.66
CA GLN A 182 15.21 -1.55 8.79
C GLN A 182 15.80 -2.81 9.42
N SER A 183 15.82 -3.92 8.67
CA SER A 183 16.55 -5.10 9.12
C SER A 183 18.06 -4.90 8.90
N GLU A 184 18.86 -5.36 9.87
CA GLU A 184 20.30 -5.51 9.66
C GLU A 184 20.52 -6.53 8.54
N LEU A 185 21.11 -6.07 7.45
CA LEU A 185 21.62 -6.97 6.43
C LEU A 185 22.86 -7.64 6.99
N PRO A 186 22.98 -8.98 7.00
CA PRO A 186 24.23 -9.62 7.38
C PRO A 186 25.33 -9.18 6.43
N GLY A 187 26.27 -8.37 6.94
CA GLY A 187 27.57 -8.12 6.37
C GLY A 187 27.65 -6.97 5.37
N ASP A 188 27.63 -5.74 5.86
CA ASP A 188 28.63 -4.74 5.42
C ASP A 188 29.89 -4.84 6.33
N GLU A 189 30.20 -6.02 6.77
CA GLU A 189 31.52 -6.31 7.31
C GLU A 189 32.48 -6.58 6.15
N THR A 190 33.11 -5.52 5.71
CA THR A 190 34.40 -5.45 5.02
C THR A 190 34.62 -6.38 3.83
N LEU A 191 34.61 -5.79 2.64
CA LEU A 191 35.65 -6.07 1.66
C LEU A 191 36.76 -5.04 1.78
#